data_d9d817f54a947f7d26276ad08c3037c2
#
_entry.id   d9d817f54a947f7d26276ad08c3037c2
#
_cell.length_a   1.000
_cell.length_b   1.000
_cell.length_c   1.000
_cell.angle_alpha   90.00
_cell.angle_beta   90.00
_cell.angle_gamma   90.00
#
_symmetry.space_group_name_H-M   'P 1'
#
loop_
_entity.id
_entity.type
_entity.pdbx_description
1 polymer ?
#
loop_
_entity_poly.entity_id
_entity_poly.type
_entity_poly.pdbx_seq_one_letter_code
_entity_poly.pdbx_strand_id
1 'polypeptide(L)'
;MKLSFSTIVAVMVFSFTISAAERKPEPIGDPIPSKIKKGEIRVALENFVRVPKTAESASPVQTNAAYARIQYMTPLPDDSGRLVINDLRGVLYLTDEDGSEPAVYLDLRDEDVDFDDSTFPNETGLAGVAFHPNFAIKGQPGFGKFYTA
;
A
#
# COMPACT_ATOMS: atom_id res chain seq x y z
N MET A 1 -16.70 40.74 -75.77
CA MET A 1 -17.64 40.62 -74.61
C MET A 1 -17.42 39.26 -73.99
N LYS A 2 -16.62 39.15 -72.92
CA LYS A 2 -16.32 37.87 -72.22
C LYS A 2 -17.09 37.87 -70.92
N LEU A 3 -18.06 36.99 -70.77
CA LEU A 3 -18.74 36.70 -69.54
C LEU A 3 -17.90 35.72 -68.71
N SER A 4 -17.53 36.16 -67.47
CA SER A 4 -16.90 35.33 -66.49
C SER A 4 -18.00 34.74 -65.60
N PHE A 5 -18.11 33.40 -65.59
CA PHE A 5 -18.94 32.66 -64.64
C PHE A 5 -18.15 32.40 -63.37
N SER A 6 -18.53 33.04 -62.28
CA SER A 6 -17.98 32.79 -60.95
C SER A 6 -18.84 31.70 -60.25
N THR A 7 -18.24 30.53 -60.11
CA THR A 7 -18.87 29.40 -59.39
C THR A 7 -18.65 29.58 -57.89
N ILE A 8 -19.71 29.85 -57.16
CA ILE A 8 -19.69 29.88 -55.70
C ILE A 8 -19.95 28.46 -55.17
N VAL A 9 -18.92 27.86 -54.58
CA VAL A 9 -19.02 26.58 -53.89
C VAL A 9 -19.38 26.87 -52.41
N ALA A 10 -20.61 26.55 -52.03
CA ALA A 10 -21.06 26.63 -50.66
C ALA A 10 -20.63 25.37 -49.92
N VAL A 11 -19.67 25.47 -48.99
CA VAL A 11 -19.29 24.39 -48.10
C VAL A 11 -20.24 24.40 -46.90
N MET A 12 -21.13 23.41 -46.84
CA MET A 12 -21.96 23.17 -45.64
C MET A 12 -21.14 22.43 -44.60
N VAL A 13 -20.75 23.10 -43.52
CA VAL A 13 -20.13 22.48 -42.34
C VAL A 13 -21.23 21.97 -41.43
N PHE A 14 -21.43 20.65 -41.43
CA PHE A 14 -22.28 19.99 -40.44
C PHE A 14 -21.52 19.87 -39.11
N SER A 15 -21.85 20.73 -38.15
CA SER A 15 -21.37 20.59 -36.79
C SER A 15 -22.20 19.51 -36.07
N PHE A 16 -21.62 18.30 -35.91
CA PHE A 16 -22.15 17.30 -34.99
C PHE A 16 -21.76 17.65 -33.56
N THR A 17 -22.70 18.22 -32.84
CA THR A 17 -22.58 18.32 -31.38
C THR A 17 -22.89 16.94 -30.79
N ILE A 18 -21.86 16.22 -30.41
CA ILE A 18 -22.02 15.01 -29.58
C ILE A 18 -22.28 15.50 -28.16
N SER A 19 -23.58 15.52 -27.80
CA SER A 19 -23.99 15.68 -26.41
C SER A 19 -23.61 14.41 -25.65
N ALA A 20 -22.48 14.43 -24.92
CA ALA A 20 -22.21 13.42 -23.93
C ALA A 20 -23.24 13.59 -22.81
N ALA A 21 -24.29 12.79 -22.83
CA ALA A 21 -25.17 12.68 -21.68
C ALA A 21 -24.35 12.20 -20.48
N GLU A 22 -24.13 13.09 -19.52
CA GLU A 22 -23.57 12.78 -18.22
C GLU A 22 -24.43 11.71 -17.58
N ARG A 23 -24.01 10.44 -17.63
CA ARG A 23 -24.65 9.37 -16.87
C ARG A 23 -24.37 9.67 -15.40
N LYS A 24 -25.38 10.17 -14.70
CA LYS A 24 -25.34 10.14 -13.23
C LYS A 24 -25.13 8.70 -12.81
N PRO A 25 -24.10 8.41 -11.98
CA PRO A 25 -23.96 7.07 -11.44
C PRO A 25 -25.25 6.71 -10.68
N GLU A 26 -25.84 5.58 -11.03
CA GLU A 26 -26.96 5.04 -10.27
C GLU A 26 -26.45 4.68 -8.86
N PRO A 27 -27.19 5.04 -7.79
CA PRO A 27 -26.83 4.61 -6.46
C PRO A 27 -26.76 3.09 -6.43
N ILE A 28 -25.59 2.56 -6.05
CA ILE A 28 -25.46 1.13 -5.76
C ILE A 28 -26.35 0.86 -4.56
N GLY A 29 -27.37 -0.02 -4.70
CA GLY A 29 -28.16 -0.48 -3.57
C GLY A 29 -27.23 -1.02 -2.49
N ASP A 30 -27.63 -0.96 -1.22
CA ASP A 30 -26.79 -1.41 -0.09
C ASP A 30 -26.25 -2.82 -0.38
N PRO A 31 -24.95 -2.98 -0.69
CA PRO A 31 -24.35 -4.26 -1.03
C PRO A 31 -24.17 -5.17 0.19
N ILE A 32 -24.31 -4.59 1.39
CA ILE A 32 -24.14 -5.31 2.64
C ILE A 32 -25.50 -5.75 3.15
N PRO A 33 -25.78 -7.05 3.23
CA PRO A 33 -27.04 -7.52 3.77
C PRO A 33 -27.17 -7.07 5.24
N SER A 34 -28.36 -6.63 5.63
CA SER A 34 -28.68 -6.16 6.99
C SER A 34 -28.36 -7.19 8.09
N LYS A 35 -28.18 -8.45 7.71
CA LYS A 35 -27.70 -9.54 8.58
C LYS A 35 -26.64 -10.32 7.83
N ILE A 36 -25.43 -10.35 8.38
CA ILE A 36 -24.37 -11.23 7.91
C ILE A 36 -24.75 -12.67 8.29
N LYS A 37 -24.95 -13.51 7.29
CA LYS A 37 -25.21 -14.94 7.53
C LYS A 37 -23.90 -15.57 8.02
N LYS A 38 -23.99 -16.33 9.10
CA LYS A 38 -22.86 -17.12 9.58
C LYS A 38 -22.53 -18.17 8.51
N GLY A 39 -21.30 -18.12 7.95
CA GLY A 39 -20.83 -19.09 6.97
C GLY A 39 -20.39 -20.40 7.63
N GLU A 40 -20.19 -21.41 6.82
CA GLU A 40 -19.64 -22.71 7.24
C GLU A 40 -18.09 -22.70 7.27
N ILE A 41 -17.46 -21.65 6.74
CA ILE A 41 -16.01 -21.51 6.71
C ILE A 41 -15.51 -21.27 8.13
N ARG A 42 -14.61 -22.14 8.58
CA ARG A 42 -13.90 -22.01 9.85
C ARG A 42 -12.43 -21.75 9.54
N VAL A 43 -11.87 -20.74 10.19
CA VAL A 43 -10.45 -20.42 10.09
C VAL A 43 -9.79 -20.85 11.40
N ALA A 44 -8.80 -21.72 11.31
CA ALA A 44 -7.89 -22.01 12.41
C ALA A 44 -6.74 -20.98 12.37
N LEU A 45 -6.40 -20.44 13.53
CA LEU A 45 -5.27 -19.52 13.68
C LEU A 45 -4.17 -20.22 14.47
N GLU A 46 -2.96 -20.14 13.96
CA GLU A 46 -1.74 -20.62 14.62
C GLU A 46 -0.77 -19.48 14.80
N ASN A 47 0.07 -19.56 15.85
CA ASN A 47 1.16 -18.60 16.02
C ASN A 47 2.17 -18.85 14.92
N PHE A 48 2.51 -17.82 14.17
CA PHE A 48 3.51 -17.87 13.11
C PHE A 48 4.83 -17.28 13.58
N VAL A 49 4.82 -16.02 14.02
CA VAL A 49 6.02 -15.31 14.44
C VAL A 49 5.70 -14.37 15.60
N ARG A 50 6.67 -14.14 16.47
CA ARG A 50 6.57 -13.15 17.53
C ARG A 50 7.69 -12.13 17.39
N VAL A 51 7.31 -10.88 17.08
CA VAL A 51 8.26 -9.77 16.99
C VAL A 51 8.65 -9.27 18.38
N PRO A 52 9.85 -8.70 18.54
CA PRO A 52 10.26 -8.01 19.76
C PRO A 52 9.33 -6.84 20.11
N LYS A 53 9.38 -6.44 21.37
CA LYS A 53 8.66 -5.25 21.81
C LYS A 53 9.38 -4.00 21.33
N THR A 54 8.61 -3.05 20.80
CA THR A 54 9.09 -1.72 20.43
C THR A 54 8.61 -0.62 21.37
N ALA A 55 7.83 -1.00 22.40
CA ALA A 55 7.39 -0.14 23.48
C ALA A 55 7.47 -0.83 24.85
N GLU A 56 7.68 -0.05 25.90
CA GLU A 56 7.84 -0.52 27.27
C GLU A 56 6.56 -1.13 27.87
N SER A 57 5.39 -0.63 27.46
CA SER A 57 4.13 -1.10 27.99
C SER A 57 3.04 -1.16 26.93
N ALA A 58 2.09 -2.08 27.12
CA ALA A 58 0.85 -2.11 26.38
C ALA A 58 -0.29 -1.65 27.29
N SER A 59 -1.17 -0.81 26.74
CA SER A 59 -2.43 -0.45 27.40
C SER A 59 -3.60 -0.99 26.60
N PRO A 60 -4.52 -1.74 27.19
CA PRO A 60 -5.71 -2.22 26.49
C PRO A 60 -6.68 -1.09 26.10
N VAL A 61 -6.49 0.09 26.67
CA VAL A 61 -7.37 1.26 26.47
C VAL A 61 -6.84 2.21 25.41
N GLN A 62 -5.52 2.20 25.19
CA GLN A 62 -4.86 3.08 24.22
C GLN A 62 -4.25 2.26 23.09
N THR A 63 -4.73 2.46 21.89
CA THR A 63 -4.26 1.73 20.69
C THR A 63 -2.79 1.99 20.37
N ASN A 64 -2.23 3.12 20.79
CA ASN A 64 -0.82 3.48 20.65
C ASN A 64 0.11 2.80 21.66
N ALA A 65 -0.43 2.14 22.66
CA ALA A 65 0.36 1.49 23.72
C ALA A 65 0.55 -0.02 23.50
N ALA A 66 0.28 -0.53 22.31
CA ALA A 66 0.64 -1.90 21.94
C ALA A 66 2.16 -2.10 22.03
N TYR A 67 2.61 -3.27 22.46
CA TYR A 67 4.04 -3.59 22.54
C TYR A 67 4.78 -3.52 21.20
N ALA A 68 4.08 -3.81 20.10
CA ALA A 68 4.52 -3.61 18.72
C ALA A 68 3.33 -3.19 17.87
N ARG A 69 3.55 -2.42 16.81
CA ARG A 69 2.50 -1.89 15.92
C ARG A 69 2.69 -2.46 14.53
N ILE A 70 2.48 -3.76 14.39
CA ILE A 70 2.67 -4.46 13.13
C ILE A 70 1.60 -4.02 12.13
N GLN A 71 2.03 -3.55 10.96
CA GLN A 71 1.18 -3.11 9.87
C GLN A 71 0.95 -4.22 8.85
N TYR A 72 2.03 -4.83 8.36
CA TYR A 72 1.94 -5.90 7.39
C TYR A 72 3.23 -6.70 7.32
N MET A 73 3.17 -7.77 6.54
CA MET A 73 4.30 -8.62 6.22
C MET A 73 4.33 -8.84 4.70
N THR A 74 5.52 -8.84 4.12
CA THR A 74 5.73 -9.00 2.68
C THR A 74 6.94 -9.88 2.41
N PRO A 75 6.94 -10.68 1.33
CA PRO A 75 8.13 -11.41 0.92
C PRO A 75 9.29 -10.47 0.56
N LEU A 76 10.51 -10.86 0.93
CA LEU A 76 11.72 -10.25 0.41
C LEU A 76 11.90 -10.72 -1.04
N PRO A 77 12.05 -9.81 -2.03
CA PRO A 77 12.09 -10.21 -3.43
C PRO A 77 13.49 -10.67 -3.88
N ASP A 78 14.06 -11.67 -3.18
CA ASP A 78 15.39 -12.24 -3.45
C ASP A 78 15.37 -13.76 -3.58
N ASP A 79 14.19 -14.35 -3.75
CA ASP A 79 13.95 -15.80 -3.84
C ASP A 79 14.43 -16.60 -2.62
N SER A 80 14.72 -15.93 -1.50
CA SER A 80 15.14 -16.60 -0.25
C SER A 80 13.98 -17.21 0.54
N GLY A 81 12.73 -16.87 0.22
CA GLY A 81 11.55 -17.22 1.02
C GLY A 81 11.38 -16.36 2.28
N ARG A 82 12.34 -15.50 2.60
CA ARG A 82 12.29 -14.65 3.79
C ARG A 82 11.18 -13.61 3.70
N LEU A 83 10.69 -13.20 4.86
CA LEU A 83 9.60 -12.25 5.01
C LEU A 83 10.08 -11.02 5.76
N VAL A 84 9.67 -9.85 5.28
CA VAL A 84 9.88 -8.58 5.99
C VAL A 84 8.60 -8.21 6.72
N ILE A 85 8.72 -7.92 8.01
CA ILE A 85 7.63 -7.51 8.88
C ILE A 85 7.82 -6.04 9.20
N ASN A 86 6.79 -5.23 8.98
CA ASN A 86 6.81 -3.79 9.20
C ASN A 86 6.15 -3.43 10.54
N ASP A 87 6.92 -2.81 11.43
CA ASP A 87 6.41 -2.16 12.64
C ASP A 87 6.36 -0.64 12.42
N LEU A 88 5.19 -0.05 12.61
CA LEU A 88 4.95 1.38 12.46
C LEU A 88 5.90 2.24 13.33
N ARG A 89 6.46 1.67 14.41
CA ARG A 89 7.45 2.34 15.25
C ARG A 89 8.87 2.39 14.67
N GLY A 90 9.01 2.20 13.37
CA GLY A 90 10.25 2.42 12.65
C GLY A 90 11.13 1.18 12.51
N VAL A 91 10.63 -0.01 12.83
CA VAL A 91 11.43 -1.22 12.74
C VAL A 91 10.95 -2.12 11.62
N LEU A 92 11.87 -2.55 10.78
CA LEU A 92 11.68 -3.68 9.86
C LEU A 92 12.37 -4.90 10.45
N TYR A 93 11.66 -6.00 10.52
CA TYR A 93 12.21 -7.30 10.89
C TYR A 93 12.30 -8.21 9.68
N LEU A 94 13.26 -9.10 9.70
CA LEU A 94 13.43 -10.16 8.72
C LEU A 94 13.29 -11.50 9.42
N THR A 95 12.43 -12.37 8.91
CA THR A 95 12.22 -13.74 9.40
C THR A 95 12.26 -14.72 8.24
N ASP A 96 12.52 -15.98 8.52
CA ASP A 96 12.43 -17.04 7.54
C ASP A 96 10.97 -17.42 7.25
N GLU A 97 10.74 -18.21 6.21
CA GLU A 97 9.39 -18.61 5.78
C GLU A 97 8.64 -19.44 6.83
N ASP A 98 9.35 -20.06 7.78
CA ASP A 98 8.79 -20.83 8.89
C ASP A 98 8.45 -19.98 10.13
N GLY A 99 8.71 -18.67 10.08
CA GLY A 99 8.44 -17.75 11.19
C GLY A 99 9.46 -17.84 12.32
N SER A 100 10.69 -18.23 12.04
CA SER A 100 11.80 -18.19 13.02
C SER A 100 11.92 -16.81 13.67
N GLU A 101 12.64 -16.69 14.79
CA GLU A 101 12.80 -15.43 15.51
C GLU A 101 13.24 -14.30 14.58
N PRO A 102 12.45 -13.22 14.48
CA PRO A 102 12.76 -12.14 13.56
C PRO A 102 13.99 -11.36 14.03
N ALA A 103 14.93 -11.17 13.11
CA ALA A 103 16.06 -10.28 13.29
C ALA A 103 15.70 -8.86 12.86
N VAL A 104 16.26 -7.83 13.52
CA VAL A 104 16.12 -6.45 13.07
C VAL A 104 16.87 -6.30 11.73
N TYR A 105 16.15 -5.84 10.72
CA TYR A 105 16.65 -5.56 9.39
C TYR A 105 16.98 -4.07 9.20
N LEU A 106 16.14 -3.20 9.74
CA LEU A 106 16.33 -1.75 9.81
C LEU A 106 15.65 -1.24 11.07
N ASP A 107 16.28 -0.31 11.78
CA ASP A 107 15.66 0.44 12.87
C ASP A 107 15.86 1.95 12.59
N LEU A 108 14.80 2.62 12.15
CA LEU A 108 14.84 4.05 11.83
C LEU A 108 15.06 4.93 13.07
N ARG A 109 14.81 4.40 14.27
CA ARG A 109 15.01 5.15 15.52
C ARG A 109 16.50 5.28 15.87
N ASP A 110 17.34 4.38 15.32
CA ASP A 110 18.79 4.37 15.50
C ASP A 110 19.52 5.09 14.35
N GLU A 111 18.79 5.43 13.26
CA GLU A 111 19.35 6.15 12.12
C GLU A 111 19.31 7.66 12.34
N ASP A 112 20.20 8.38 11.66
CA ASP A 112 20.24 9.86 11.70
C ASP A 112 19.13 10.44 10.80
N VAL A 113 17.89 10.08 11.11
CA VAL A 113 16.67 10.56 10.44
C VAL A 113 15.71 11.14 11.47
N ASP A 114 14.97 12.16 11.09
CA ASP A 114 13.93 12.76 11.94
C ASP A 114 12.68 11.87 11.88
N PHE A 115 12.71 10.78 12.67
CA PHE A 115 11.64 9.80 12.72
C PHE A 115 10.65 10.09 13.86
N ASP A 116 9.38 10.26 13.53
CA ASP A 116 8.30 10.48 14.49
C ASP A 116 7.22 9.38 14.40
N ASP A 117 7.01 8.68 15.51
CA ASP A 117 5.94 7.69 15.69
C ASP A 117 4.93 8.09 16.77
N SER A 118 5.06 9.30 17.33
CA SER A 118 4.36 9.75 18.53
C SER A 118 3.09 10.56 18.27
N THR A 119 2.90 11.06 17.04
CA THR A 119 1.82 11.98 16.73
C THR A 119 0.44 11.31 16.77
N PHE A 120 -0.51 11.92 17.46
CA PHE A 120 -1.91 11.52 17.43
C PHE A 120 -2.52 11.86 16.04
N PRO A 121 -3.32 10.98 15.41
CA PRO A 121 -3.99 9.79 15.95
C PRO A 121 -3.20 8.48 15.93
N ASN A 122 -1.88 8.51 15.94
CA ASN A 122 -0.98 7.34 15.92
C ASN A 122 -0.93 6.62 14.56
N GLU A 123 -1.10 7.38 13.50
CA GLU A 123 -0.97 6.92 12.12
C GLU A 123 0.36 7.32 11.49
N THR A 124 1.18 8.09 12.24
CA THR A 124 2.55 8.41 11.89
C THR A 124 3.50 7.27 12.20
N GLY A 125 4.64 7.27 11.54
CA GLY A 125 5.66 6.25 11.68
C GLY A 125 5.96 5.56 10.36
N LEU A 126 6.60 4.40 10.43
CA LEU A 126 6.96 3.60 9.25
C LEU A 126 5.72 2.92 8.67
N ALA A 127 5.02 3.61 7.77
CA ALA A 127 3.77 3.13 7.21
C ALA A 127 3.96 2.05 6.12
N GLY A 128 5.14 2.00 5.49
CA GLY A 128 5.36 1.06 4.41
C GLY A 128 6.80 0.82 4.01
N VAL A 129 7.02 -0.29 3.30
CA VAL A 129 8.26 -0.60 2.61
C VAL A 129 7.95 -1.07 1.19
N ALA A 130 8.75 -0.62 0.23
CA ALA A 130 8.67 -1.08 -1.15
C ALA A 130 10.08 -1.39 -1.66
N PHE A 131 10.26 -2.55 -2.27
CA PHE A 131 11.53 -2.96 -2.84
C PHE A 131 11.66 -2.49 -4.28
N HIS A 132 12.88 -2.08 -4.64
CA HIS A 132 13.17 -1.76 -6.04
C HIS A 132 13.00 -3.02 -6.92
N PRO A 133 12.45 -2.94 -8.15
CA PRO A 133 12.28 -4.11 -9.03
C PRO A 133 13.56 -4.92 -9.26
N ASN A 134 14.72 -4.27 -9.23
CA ASN A 134 16.02 -4.92 -9.36
C ASN A 134 16.68 -5.24 -8.01
N PHE A 135 15.93 -5.28 -6.91
CA PHE A 135 16.46 -5.49 -5.56
C PHE A 135 17.43 -6.68 -5.49
N ALA A 136 17.05 -7.81 -6.08
CA ALA A 136 17.84 -9.04 -6.05
C ALA A 136 18.88 -9.14 -7.19
N ILE A 137 18.88 -8.22 -8.16
CA ILE A 137 19.70 -8.35 -9.39
C ILE A 137 21.05 -7.67 -9.18
N LYS A 138 22.05 -8.46 -8.77
CA LYS A 138 23.41 -7.95 -8.53
C LYS A 138 23.99 -7.24 -9.76
N GLY A 139 24.55 -6.07 -9.54
CA GLY A 139 25.19 -5.25 -10.59
C GLY A 139 24.22 -4.37 -11.38
N GLN A 140 22.91 -4.47 -11.15
CA GLN A 140 21.94 -3.58 -11.75
C GLN A 140 21.66 -2.35 -10.88
N PRO A 141 21.31 -1.19 -11.47
CA PRO A 141 20.79 -0.07 -10.71
C PRO A 141 19.56 -0.53 -9.88
N GLY A 142 19.57 -0.27 -8.58
CA GLY A 142 18.51 -0.70 -7.68
C GLY A 142 18.81 -1.99 -6.91
N PHE A 143 19.96 -2.64 -7.13
CA PHE A 143 20.38 -3.77 -6.32
C PHE A 143 20.46 -3.40 -4.82
N GLY A 144 19.80 -4.17 -3.97
CA GLY A 144 19.72 -3.94 -2.53
C GLY A 144 18.93 -2.70 -2.11
N LYS A 145 18.26 -1.99 -3.03
CA LYS A 145 17.50 -0.78 -2.71
C LYS A 145 16.05 -1.09 -2.34
N PHE A 146 15.61 -0.45 -1.28
CA PHE A 146 14.21 -0.37 -0.91
C PHE A 146 13.87 1.06 -0.46
N TYR A 147 12.59 1.34 -0.31
CA TYR A 147 12.05 2.63 0.05
C TYR A 147 11.13 2.46 1.25
N THR A 148 11.16 3.41 2.16
CA THR A 148 10.28 3.49 3.32
C THR A 148 9.36 4.72 3.21
N ALA A 149 8.18 4.62 3.77
CA ALA A 149 7.19 5.70 3.80
C ALA A 149 6.57 5.80 5.20
#